data_a25a22972e749cc7035c8336a4414b47
#
_entry.id   a25a22972e749cc7035c8336a4414b47
#
_cell.length_a   1.000
_cell.length_b   1.000
_cell.length_c   1.000
_cell.angle_alpha   90.00
_cell.angle_beta   90.00
_cell.angle_gamma   90.00
#
_symmetry.space_group_name_H-M   'P 1'
#
loop_
_entity.id
_entity.type
_entity.pdbx_description
1 polymer ?
#
loop_
_entity_poly.entity_id
_entity_poly.type
_entity_poly.pdbx_seq_one_letter_code
_entity_poly.pdbx_strand_id
1 'polypeptide(L)'
;MRRTRSIDSFEETRHGNVELRHLRYFVVAAEELNLHRAAHRLEITQPALTKQIAGLEEQMGVSLFARERYRLAGLTAAGSGFLADARHILEQAEGAIRSVQLVADGRSGRLRIGLTDDAATPVLSSVLAAFHVRLPNVLVELVELTRPGVLSALRTNIVDLALAAEPQDADGFAVEALWRESWSVVLPEGHRLFGKDSVAPADLAGDRLAMVRSWAQESVLARLRAVGKRSAWPRVAFRVSDRRTAIMLARAGSAIALAPSSLALVAGLSAVMRPLLQDPGYAVVALKHDIDPPPGLVGRFLNVAREVAGSSPSQDQLGSAATGSTERGGLGTTCRRVRMNTRSVRMNRSSMRGTMRSIVTGVAPFPEPTASA
;
A
#
# COMPACT_ATOMS: atom_id res chain seq x y z
N MET A 1 -1.25 38.61 -15.45
CA MET A 1 -0.69 39.23 -14.25
C MET A 1 -1.37 38.61 -13.01
N ARG A 2 -0.86 37.51 -12.49
CA ARG A 2 -1.33 36.91 -11.21
C ARG A 2 -0.45 37.48 -10.11
N ARG A 3 -1.07 38.19 -9.15
CA ARG A 3 -0.40 38.73 -7.96
C ARG A 3 0.15 37.58 -7.16
N THR A 4 1.47 37.51 -7.06
CA THR A 4 2.21 36.73 -6.06
C THR A 4 1.69 37.16 -4.69
N ARG A 5 1.03 36.30 -3.95
CA ARG A 5 0.74 36.55 -2.54
C ARG A 5 2.07 36.65 -1.81
N SER A 6 2.37 37.84 -1.34
CA SER A 6 3.55 38.11 -0.52
C SER A 6 3.52 37.28 0.73
N ILE A 7 4.67 36.70 1.08
CA ILE A 7 4.90 35.94 2.34
C ILE A 7 4.70 36.85 3.57
N ASP A 8 4.71 38.18 3.37
CA ASP A 8 4.55 39.19 4.41
C ASP A 8 3.14 39.30 5.02
N SER A 9 2.15 38.52 4.54
CA SER A 9 0.79 38.49 5.11
C SER A 9 0.55 37.37 6.14
N PHE A 10 1.57 36.69 6.64
CA PHE A 10 1.49 36.02 7.94
C PHE A 10 1.49 37.11 9.02
N GLU A 11 0.36 37.81 9.14
CA GLU A 11 0.10 38.70 10.24
C GLU A 11 0.51 38.01 11.55
N GLU A 12 1.24 38.76 12.37
CA GLU A 12 1.55 38.50 13.76
C GLU A 12 0.32 37.97 14.51
N THR A 13 0.03 36.68 14.32
CA THR A 13 -0.82 35.98 15.24
C THR A 13 -0.13 36.05 16.61
N ARG A 14 -0.82 36.47 17.61
CA ARG A 14 -0.39 36.62 19.03
C ARG A 14 0.22 35.34 19.64
N HIS A 15 0.44 34.31 18.84
CA HIS A 15 1.13 33.08 19.19
C HIS A 15 2.60 33.25 18.83
N GLY A 16 3.44 33.39 19.82
CA GLY A 16 4.88 33.54 19.69
C GLY A 16 5.48 32.48 18.73
N ASN A 17 6.64 32.78 18.21
CA ASN A 17 7.33 32.02 17.17
C ASN A 17 7.65 30.57 17.63
N VAL A 18 6.70 29.63 17.46
CA VAL A 18 6.91 28.22 17.79
C VAL A 18 7.84 27.62 16.74
N GLU A 19 9.05 27.22 17.16
CA GLU A 19 10.03 26.60 16.30
C GLU A 19 9.96 25.07 16.34
N LEU A 20 10.43 24.40 15.29
CA LEU A 20 10.45 22.93 15.23
C LEU A 20 11.23 22.29 16.40
N ARG A 21 12.22 22.98 16.96
CA ARG A 21 12.92 22.49 18.15
C ARG A 21 12.02 22.40 19.38
N HIS A 22 11.07 23.34 19.54
CA HIS A 22 10.11 23.33 20.64
C HIS A 22 9.19 22.12 20.54
N LEU A 23 8.73 21.80 19.31
CA LEU A 23 7.90 20.61 19.04
C LEU A 23 8.69 19.32 19.35
N ARG A 24 9.97 19.26 18.95
CA ARG A 24 10.85 18.10 19.24
C ARG A 24 11.04 17.92 20.76
N TYR A 25 11.28 18.98 21.48
CA TYR A 25 11.44 18.95 22.92
C TYR A 25 10.17 18.49 23.62
N PHE A 26 9.03 19.01 23.18
CA PHE A 26 7.73 18.60 23.70
C PHE A 26 7.45 17.12 23.44
N VAL A 27 7.63 16.63 22.22
CA VAL A 27 7.40 15.22 21.85
C VAL A 27 8.26 14.29 22.71
N VAL A 28 9.57 14.56 22.82
CA VAL A 28 10.46 13.72 23.63
C VAL A 28 10.10 13.80 25.13
N ALA A 29 9.73 14.97 25.64
CA ALA A 29 9.27 15.10 27.03
C ALA A 29 7.96 14.34 27.28
N ALA A 30 7.05 14.31 26.30
CA ALA A 30 5.79 13.58 26.37
C ALA A 30 5.99 12.05 26.33
N GLU A 31 6.96 11.57 25.56
CA GLU A 31 7.33 10.15 25.52
C GLU A 31 7.99 9.66 26.80
N GLU A 32 8.88 10.46 27.36
CA GLU A 32 9.65 10.06 28.55
C GLU A 32 8.86 10.29 29.86
N LEU A 33 7.94 11.23 29.89
CA LEU A 33 7.25 11.73 31.11
C LEU A 33 8.23 12.02 32.27
N ASN A 34 9.49 12.25 31.93
CA ASN A 34 10.61 12.51 32.84
C ASN A 34 11.58 13.49 32.20
N LEU A 35 11.63 14.72 32.71
CA LEU A 35 12.46 15.79 32.14
C LEU A 35 13.96 15.49 32.18
N HIS A 36 14.43 14.70 33.16
CA HIS A 36 15.85 14.33 33.22
C HIS A 36 16.20 13.35 32.09
N ARG A 37 15.41 12.29 31.88
CA ARG A 37 15.60 11.34 30.77
C ARG A 37 15.42 12.01 29.41
N ALA A 38 14.39 12.84 29.28
CA ALA A 38 14.14 13.59 28.05
C ALA A 38 15.31 14.52 27.70
N ALA A 39 15.87 15.25 28.69
CA ALA A 39 17.02 16.11 28.50
C ALA A 39 18.26 15.31 28.09
N HIS A 40 18.51 14.16 28.72
CA HIS A 40 19.60 13.26 28.34
C HIS A 40 19.45 12.76 26.91
N ARG A 41 18.23 12.33 26.52
CA ARG A 41 17.94 11.88 25.14
C ARG A 41 18.10 13.00 24.10
N LEU A 42 17.88 14.25 24.50
CA LEU A 42 18.02 15.44 23.65
C LEU A 42 19.42 16.06 23.70
N GLU A 43 20.34 15.49 24.50
CA GLU A 43 21.68 15.98 24.69
C GLU A 43 21.76 17.44 25.19
N ILE A 44 20.79 17.83 26.05
CA ILE A 44 20.73 19.16 26.67
C ILE A 44 20.59 19.03 28.19
N THR A 45 20.76 20.18 28.90
CA THR A 45 20.57 20.19 30.35
C THR A 45 19.07 20.19 30.71
N GLN A 46 18.71 19.54 31.82
CA GLN A 46 17.32 19.53 32.30
C GLN A 46 16.75 20.95 32.55
N PRO A 47 17.48 21.93 33.14
CA PRO A 47 16.97 23.29 33.24
C PRO A 47 16.67 23.95 31.92
N ALA A 48 17.49 23.70 30.89
CA ALA A 48 17.26 24.21 29.54
C ALA A 48 15.95 23.63 28.96
N LEU A 49 15.76 22.29 29.04
CA LEU A 49 14.54 21.66 28.58
C LEU A 49 13.31 22.20 29.34
N THR A 50 13.38 22.32 30.65
CA THR A 50 12.31 22.87 31.49
C THR A 50 11.91 24.27 31.03
N LYS A 51 12.90 25.14 30.76
CA LYS A 51 12.63 26.51 30.28
C LYS A 51 11.98 26.50 28.89
N GLN A 52 12.40 25.61 27.99
CA GLN A 52 11.81 25.52 26.64
C GLN A 52 10.37 25.02 26.67
N ILE A 53 10.07 24.02 27.50
CA ILE A 53 8.68 23.55 27.68
C ILE A 53 7.81 24.64 28.30
N ALA A 54 8.28 25.30 29.35
CA ALA A 54 7.52 26.41 29.96
C ALA A 54 7.25 27.55 28.96
N GLY A 55 8.26 27.93 28.16
CA GLY A 55 8.09 28.93 27.11
C GLY A 55 7.09 28.52 26.03
N LEU A 56 7.06 27.24 25.65
CA LEU A 56 6.06 26.72 24.70
C LEU A 56 4.64 26.77 25.28
N GLU A 57 4.46 26.35 26.56
CA GLU A 57 3.17 26.43 27.27
C GLU A 57 2.69 27.90 27.40
N GLU A 58 3.61 28.81 27.69
CA GLU A 58 3.34 30.25 27.77
C GLU A 58 2.88 30.82 26.40
N GLN A 59 3.60 30.48 25.34
CA GLN A 59 3.25 30.92 23.96
C GLN A 59 1.86 30.40 23.53
N MET A 60 1.52 29.20 23.92
CA MET A 60 0.23 28.59 23.61
C MET A 60 -0.90 29.02 24.57
N GLY A 61 -0.54 29.63 25.69
CA GLY A 61 -1.51 30.06 26.72
C GLY A 61 -2.18 28.91 27.47
N VAL A 62 -1.66 27.66 27.31
CA VAL A 62 -2.22 26.47 27.93
C VAL A 62 -1.12 25.54 28.45
N SER A 63 -1.38 24.84 29.54
CA SER A 63 -0.48 23.79 30.03
C SER A 63 -0.64 22.53 29.21
N LEU A 64 0.47 21.98 28.72
CA LEU A 64 0.52 20.74 27.95
C LEU A 64 0.77 19.52 28.85
N PHE A 65 1.45 19.72 29.99
CA PHE A 65 1.74 18.69 30.98
C PHE A 65 0.95 18.87 32.26
N ALA A 66 0.37 17.78 32.75
CA ALA A 66 -0.12 17.69 34.13
C ALA A 66 1.10 17.50 35.05
N ARG A 67 1.16 18.24 36.15
CA ARG A 67 2.28 18.21 37.11
C ARG A 67 1.78 17.83 38.50
N GLU A 68 2.45 16.89 39.12
CA GLU A 68 2.26 16.52 40.53
C GLU A 68 3.59 16.63 41.25
N ARG A 69 3.59 17.37 42.39
CA ARG A 69 4.79 17.54 43.22
C ARG A 69 6.07 17.84 42.44
N TYR A 70 5.97 18.77 41.44
CA TYR A 70 7.08 19.18 40.55
C TYR A 70 7.54 18.12 39.57
N ARG A 71 6.80 17.00 39.36
CA ARG A 71 7.09 16.00 38.35
C ARG A 71 6.00 16.00 37.28
N LEU A 72 6.37 15.59 36.06
CA LEU A 72 5.40 15.35 35.01
C LEU A 72 4.58 14.11 35.38
N ALA A 73 3.27 14.28 35.54
CA ALA A 73 2.34 13.19 35.85
C ALA A 73 1.69 12.61 34.60
N GLY A 74 1.71 13.37 33.48
CA GLY A 74 1.10 12.97 32.22
C GLY A 74 0.89 14.18 31.31
N LEU A 75 0.15 14.00 30.24
CA LEU A 75 -0.30 15.06 29.37
C LEU A 75 -1.67 15.56 29.80
N THR A 76 -1.93 16.85 29.59
CA THR A 76 -3.28 17.41 29.65
C THR A 76 -4.09 16.97 28.41
N ALA A 77 -5.39 17.24 28.36
CA ALA A 77 -6.19 17.04 27.15
C ALA A 77 -5.64 17.86 25.98
N ALA A 78 -5.22 19.10 26.21
CA ALA A 78 -4.55 19.95 25.21
C ALA A 78 -3.20 19.35 24.78
N GLY A 79 -2.37 18.86 25.73
CA GLY A 79 -1.11 18.19 25.45
C GLY A 79 -1.26 16.91 24.62
N SER A 80 -2.31 16.12 24.89
CA SER A 80 -2.59 14.89 24.11
C SER A 80 -2.98 15.20 22.66
N GLY A 81 -3.81 16.21 22.43
CA GLY A 81 -4.14 16.67 21.08
C GLY A 81 -2.90 17.23 20.37
N PHE A 82 -2.18 18.12 21.04
CA PHE A 82 -0.97 18.74 20.48
C PHE A 82 0.15 17.75 20.19
N LEU A 83 0.23 16.63 20.91
CA LEU A 83 1.24 15.60 20.64
C LEU A 83 1.09 15.00 19.22
N ALA A 84 -0.15 14.75 18.79
CA ALA A 84 -0.42 14.25 17.44
C ALA A 84 -0.01 15.29 16.39
N ASP A 85 -0.39 16.55 16.59
CA ASP A 85 -0.06 17.65 15.68
C ASP A 85 1.44 17.93 15.63
N ALA A 86 2.12 17.95 16.77
CA ALA A 86 3.57 18.17 16.86
C ALA A 86 4.37 17.09 16.14
N ARG A 87 4.01 15.80 16.30
CA ARG A 87 4.61 14.70 15.55
C ARG A 87 4.41 14.88 14.05
N HIS A 88 3.21 15.22 13.66
CA HIS A 88 2.85 15.43 12.27
C HIS A 88 3.68 16.54 11.60
N ILE A 89 3.80 17.70 12.27
CA ILE A 89 4.61 18.83 11.77
C ILE A 89 6.10 18.42 11.65
N LEU A 90 6.65 17.71 12.63
CA LEU A 90 8.02 17.23 12.57
C LEU A 90 8.26 16.26 11.42
N GLU A 91 7.32 15.34 11.18
CA GLU A 91 7.37 14.42 10.03
C GLU A 91 7.31 15.15 8.70
N GLN A 92 6.48 16.19 8.58
CA GLN A 92 6.41 17.03 7.39
C GLN A 92 7.72 17.78 7.14
N ALA A 93 8.30 18.39 8.18
CA ALA A 93 9.57 19.12 8.07
C ALA A 93 10.71 18.19 7.62
N GLU A 94 10.80 17.00 8.20
CA GLU A 94 11.77 15.99 7.79
C GLU A 94 11.52 15.48 6.36
N GLY A 95 10.24 15.35 5.97
CA GLY A 95 9.84 15.02 4.60
C GLY A 95 10.33 16.07 3.60
N ALA A 96 10.17 17.34 3.91
CA ALA A 96 10.63 18.45 3.07
C ALA A 96 12.16 18.46 2.93
N ILE A 97 12.90 18.28 4.02
CA ILE A 97 14.38 18.19 3.98
C ILE A 97 14.81 17.00 3.12
N ARG A 98 14.22 15.83 3.32
CA ARG A 98 14.49 14.63 2.51
C ARG A 98 14.21 14.89 1.02
N SER A 99 13.11 15.58 0.70
CA SER A 99 12.74 15.91 -0.68
C SER A 99 13.83 16.74 -1.38
N VAL A 100 14.40 17.73 -0.67
CA VAL A 100 15.50 18.56 -1.21
C VAL A 100 16.78 17.73 -1.43
N GLN A 101 17.11 16.84 -0.50
CA GLN A 101 18.26 15.94 -0.64
C GLN A 101 18.10 14.97 -1.83
N LEU A 102 16.88 14.49 -2.07
CA LEU A 102 16.56 13.62 -3.22
C LEU A 102 16.73 14.32 -4.57
N VAL A 103 16.50 15.62 -4.63
CA VAL A 103 16.75 16.43 -5.85
C VAL A 103 18.25 16.57 -6.11
N ALA A 104 19.08 16.68 -5.08
CA ALA A 104 20.52 16.84 -5.22
C ALA A 104 21.21 15.56 -5.73
N ASP A 105 20.75 14.37 -5.30
CA ASP A 105 21.43 13.09 -5.57
C ASP A 105 20.94 12.31 -6.81
N GLY A 106 19.99 12.77 -7.55
CA GLY A 106 19.46 12.28 -8.86
C GLY A 106 19.50 10.79 -9.22
N ARG A 107 20.20 9.93 -8.47
CA ARG A 107 20.42 8.50 -8.69
C ARG A 107 20.26 7.61 -7.44
N SER A 108 20.27 8.16 -6.27
CA SER A 108 20.04 7.46 -5.01
C SER A 108 18.98 8.20 -4.22
N GLY A 109 18.15 7.48 -3.49
CA GLY A 109 17.11 8.09 -2.72
C GLY A 109 16.11 7.10 -2.18
N ARG A 110 15.04 7.62 -1.61
CA ARG A 110 13.93 6.88 -1.02
C ARG A 110 12.65 7.28 -1.73
N LEU A 111 11.88 6.31 -2.17
CA LEU A 111 10.56 6.48 -2.75
C LEU A 111 9.54 5.74 -1.88
N ARG A 112 8.63 6.48 -1.25
CA ARG A 112 7.57 5.93 -0.40
C ARG A 112 6.29 5.85 -1.20
N ILE A 113 5.80 4.64 -1.41
CA ILE A 113 4.58 4.36 -2.17
C ILE A 113 3.50 3.87 -1.22
N GLY A 114 2.45 4.65 -1.06
CA GLY A 114 1.24 4.21 -0.39
C GLY A 114 0.50 3.19 -1.24
N LEU A 115 0.00 2.13 -0.62
CA LEU A 115 -0.59 1.02 -1.35
C LEU A 115 -1.88 0.55 -0.68
N THR A 116 -3.00 0.60 -1.41
CA THR A 116 -4.21 -0.09 -0.97
C THR A 116 -4.20 -1.56 -1.41
N ASP A 117 -4.95 -2.42 -0.73
CA ASP A 117 -5.04 -3.85 -1.06
C ASP A 117 -5.45 -4.07 -2.54
N ASP A 118 -6.33 -3.23 -3.08
CA ASP A 118 -6.78 -3.32 -4.47
C ASP A 118 -5.66 -3.09 -5.49
N ALA A 119 -4.65 -2.29 -5.16
CA ALA A 119 -3.51 -1.98 -6.03
C ALA A 119 -2.33 -2.94 -5.85
N ALA A 120 -2.33 -3.77 -4.81
CA ALA A 120 -1.31 -4.79 -4.54
C ALA A 120 -1.50 -6.00 -5.46
N THR A 121 -1.14 -5.85 -6.72
CA THR A 121 -1.31 -6.88 -7.77
C THR A 121 0.04 -7.32 -8.35
N PRO A 122 0.12 -8.47 -9.04
CA PRO A 122 1.34 -8.92 -9.73
C PRO A 122 1.88 -7.90 -10.73
N VAL A 123 1.04 -7.06 -11.33
CA VAL A 123 1.49 -5.98 -12.23
C VAL A 123 2.40 -5.01 -11.49
N LEU A 124 2.06 -4.63 -10.25
CA LEU A 124 2.94 -3.81 -9.41
C LEU A 124 4.31 -4.47 -9.19
N SER A 125 4.33 -5.78 -8.96
CA SER A 125 5.61 -6.52 -8.80
C SER A 125 6.50 -6.41 -10.03
N SER A 126 5.91 -6.48 -11.23
CA SER A 126 6.63 -6.28 -12.50
C SER A 126 7.14 -4.84 -12.65
N VAL A 127 6.34 -3.86 -12.26
CA VAL A 127 6.74 -2.43 -12.25
C VAL A 127 7.91 -2.20 -11.29
N LEU A 128 7.82 -2.73 -10.07
CA LEU A 128 8.89 -2.60 -9.06
C LEU A 128 10.18 -3.28 -9.50
N ALA A 129 10.09 -4.47 -10.11
CA ALA A 129 11.25 -5.15 -10.65
C ALA A 129 11.92 -4.34 -11.76
N ALA A 130 11.16 -3.81 -12.72
CA ALA A 130 11.67 -2.96 -13.79
C ALA A 130 12.26 -1.63 -13.26
N PHE A 131 11.64 -1.05 -12.22
CA PHE A 131 12.13 0.15 -11.56
C PHE A 131 13.46 -0.11 -10.85
N HIS A 132 13.58 -1.21 -10.11
CA HIS A 132 14.81 -1.59 -9.41
C HIS A 132 15.98 -1.84 -10.38
N VAL A 133 15.73 -2.48 -11.52
CA VAL A 133 16.76 -2.68 -12.57
C VAL A 133 17.30 -1.35 -13.08
N ARG A 134 16.45 -0.34 -13.24
CA ARG A 134 16.84 0.99 -13.75
C ARG A 134 17.46 1.89 -12.68
N LEU A 135 17.02 1.74 -11.45
CA LEU A 135 17.40 2.57 -10.30
C LEU A 135 17.75 1.69 -9.08
N PRO A 136 18.84 0.92 -9.14
CA PRO A 136 19.17 -0.09 -8.13
C PRO A 136 19.52 0.52 -6.76
N ASN A 137 19.91 1.79 -6.73
CA ASN A 137 20.28 2.50 -5.50
C ASN A 137 19.11 3.28 -4.87
N VAL A 138 17.88 3.09 -5.37
CA VAL A 138 16.68 3.69 -4.77
C VAL A 138 16.05 2.70 -3.81
N LEU A 139 15.90 3.12 -2.55
CA LEU A 139 15.11 2.40 -1.57
C LEU A 139 13.63 2.68 -1.84
N VAL A 140 12.86 1.64 -2.20
CA VAL A 140 11.41 1.73 -2.32
C VAL A 140 10.78 1.21 -1.02
N GLU A 141 9.95 2.03 -0.40
CA GLU A 141 9.16 1.64 0.76
C GLU A 141 7.68 1.58 0.37
N LEU A 142 7.08 0.44 0.63
CA LEU A 142 5.64 0.23 0.44
C LEU A 142 4.95 0.43 1.79
N VAL A 143 4.02 1.37 1.84
CA VAL A 143 3.23 1.69 3.03
C VAL A 143 1.80 1.24 2.78
N GLU A 144 1.34 0.23 3.52
CA GLU A 144 -0.05 -0.23 3.44
C GLU A 144 -0.99 0.85 3.97
N LEU A 145 -1.98 1.22 3.18
CA LEU A 145 -2.94 2.26 3.50
C LEU A 145 -4.36 1.73 3.36
N THR A 146 -5.21 2.16 4.26
CA THR A 146 -6.65 2.08 4.03
C THR A 146 -7.08 3.21 3.10
N ARG A 147 -8.19 3.04 2.38
CA ARG A 147 -8.69 4.05 1.46
C ARG A 147 -8.87 5.45 2.10
N PRO A 148 -9.49 5.60 3.28
CA PRO A 148 -9.57 6.91 3.94
C PRO A 148 -8.19 7.50 4.29
N GLY A 149 -7.19 6.65 4.49
CA GLY A 149 -5.83 7.06 4.84
C GLY A 149 -5.00 7.57 3.65
N VAL A 150 -5.39 7.26 2.41
CA VAL A 150 -4.60 7.61 1.21
C VAL A 150 -4.36 9.11 1.09
N LEU A 151 -5.44 9.90 1.08
CA LEU A 151 -5.33 11.36 0.93
C LEU A 151 -4.63 12.01 2.13
N SER A 152 -4.86 11.50 3.34
CA SER A 152 -4.15 11.95 4.53
C SER A 152 -2.66 11.69 4.43
N ALA A 153 -2.24 10.48 4.04
CA ALA A 153 -0.84 10.12 3.90
C ALA A 153 -0.10 10.96 2.84
N LEU A 154 -0.78 11.33 1.75
CA LEU A 154 -0.26 12.26 0.75
C LEU A 154 -0.15 13.69 1.29
N ARG A 155 -1.21 14.22 1.92
CA ARG A 155 -1.20 15.58 2.51
C ARG A 155 -0.10 15.77 3.53
N THR A 156 0.22 14.73 4.25
CA THR A 156 1.19 14.74 5.34
C THR A 156 2.58 14.29 4.91
N ASN A 157 2.77 14.07 3.60
CA ASN A 157 4.03 13.58 3.03
C ASN A 157 4.57 12.30 3.71
N ILE A 158 3.69 11.46 4.27
CA ILE A 158 4.06 10.11 4.72
C ILE A 158 4.45 9.26 3.52
N VAL A 159 3.76 9.47 2.38
CA VAL A 159 4.08 8.84 1.11
C VAL A 159 4.28 9.89 0.01
N ASP A 160 5.09 9.56 -0.99
CA ASP A 160 5.43 10.45 -2.11
C ASP A 160 4.42 10.31 -3.26
N LEU A 161 3.83 9.12 -3.39
CA LEU A 161 2.67 8.82 -4.24
C LEU A 161 1.87 7.68 -3.60
N ALA A 162 0.63 7.52 -4.02
CA ALA A 162 -0.19 6.38 -3.60
C ALA A 162 -0.79 5.66 -4.81
N LEU A 163 -0.88 4.34 -4.70
CA LEU A 163 -1.54 3.47 -5.66
C LEU A 163 -2.83 2.94 -5.05
N ALA A 164 -3.94 3.13 -5.74
CA ALA A 164 -5.25 2.72 -5.26
C ALA A 164 -6.13 2.31 -6.45
N ALA A 165 -7.22 1.58 -6.18
CA ALA A 165 -8.31 1.50 -7.14
C ALA A 165 -8.91 2.90 -7.34
N GLU A 166 -9.38 3.16 -8.55
CA GLU A 166 -9.89 4.47 -9.00
C GLU A 166 -10.72 5.18 -7.92
N PRO A 167 -10.26 6.31 -7.38
CA PRO A 167 -10.97 7.03 -6.34
C PRO A 167 -12.14 7.80 -6.95
N GLN A 168 -13.23 7.92 -6.20
CA GLN A 168 -14.35 8.79 -6.57
C GLN A 168 -14.04 10.26 -6.28
N ASP A 169 -13.09 10.51 -5.38
CA ASP A 169 -12.75 11.86 -4.93
C ASP A 169 -11.25 11.91 -4.61
N ALA A 170 -10.55 12.83 -5.25
CA ALA A 170 -9.10 13.02 -5.11
C ALA A 170 -8.76 14.50 -4.87
N ASP A 171 -9.63 15.21 -4.15
CA ASP A 171 -9.54 16.64 -3.91
C ASP A 171 -8.10 17.10 -3.59
N GLY A 172 -7.56 17.95 -4.46
CA GLY A 172 -6.23 18.54 -4.35
C GLY A 172 -5.06 17.65 -4.83
N PHE A 173 -5.33 16.49 -5.47
CA PHE A 173 -4.30 15.60 -6.01
C PHE A 173 -4.55 15.28 -7.48
N ALA A 174 -3.46 15.14 -8.24
CA ALA A 174 -3.52 14.62 -9.59
C ALA A 174 -3.73 13.11 -9.55
N VAL A 175 -4.61 12.62 -10.40
CA VAL A 175 -4.95 11.20 -10.55
C VAL A 175 -4.53 10.74 -11.94
N GLU A 176 -3.75 9.68 -12.02
CA GLU A 176 -3.29 9.09 -13.26
C GLU A 176 -3.60 7.60 -13.31
N ALA A 177 -4.37 7.17 -14.30
CA ALA A 177 -4.65 5.75 -14.51
C ALA A 177 -3.38 5.05 -15.04
N LEU A 178 -2.97 3.97 -14.38
CA LEU A 178 -1.76 3.23 -14.74
C LEU A 178 -2.09 1.92 -15.45
N TRP A 179 -2.94 1.07 -14.90
CA TRP A 179 -3.39 -0.19 -15.51
C TRP A 179 -4.80 -0.54 -15.10
N ARG A 180 -5.37 -1.51 -15.77
CA ARG A 180 -6.69 -2.05 -15.42
C ARG A 180 -6.53 -3.48 -14.92
N GLU A 181 -7.38 -3.83 -13.97
CA GLU A 181 -7.54 -5.18 -13.46
C GLU A 181 -8.94 -5.68 -13.75
N SER A 182 -9.05 -6.94 -14.12
CA SER A 182 -10.32 -7.66 -14.17
C SER A 182 -10.48 -8.54 -12.92
N TRP A 183 -11.70 -9.04 -12.71
CA TRP A 183 -11.98 -9.89 -11.57
C TRP A 183 -12.03 -11.37 -11.96
N SER A 184 -11.54 -12.20 -11.08
CA SER A 184 -11.75 -13.64 -11.07
C SER A 184 -12.40 -14.07 -9.76
N VAL A 185 -13.08 -15.20 -9.82
CA VAL A 185 -13.62 -15.87 -8.64
C VAL A 185 -12.64 -16.95 -8.22
N VAL A 186 -12.23 -16.93 -6.95
CA VAL A 186 -11.47 -18.01 -6.33
C VAL A 186 -12.47 -19.03 -5.81
N LEU A 187 -12.41 -20.24 -6.34
CA LEU A 187 -13.33 -21.33 -6.02
C LEU A 187 -12.65 -22.37 -5.12
N PRO A 188 -13.36 -22.95 -4.14
CA PRO A 188 -12.88 -24.14 -3.44
C PRO A 188 -12.62 -25.31 -4.39
N GLU A 189 -11.73 -26.18 -4.06
CA GLU A 189 -11.58 -27.47 -4.75
C GLU A 189 -12.89 -28.26 -4.65
N GLY A 190 -13.31 -28.85 -5.77
CA GLY A 190 -14.59 -29.58 -5.86
C GLY A 190 -15.84 -28.71 -5.93
N HIS A 191 -15.71 -27.39 -6.03
CA HIS A 191 -16.86 -26.52 -6.24
C HIS A 191 -17.55 -26.82 -7.56
N ARG A 192 -18.91 -26.73 -7.61
CA ARG A 192 -19.73 -27.02 -8.80
C ARG A 192 -19.31 -26.24 -10.07
N LEU A 193 -18.69 -25.08 -9.91
CA LEU A 193 -18.18 -24.23 -11.00
C LEU A 193 -16.70 -24.49 -11.34
N PHE A 194 -16.05 -25.42 -10.65
CA PHE A 194 -14.61 -25.65 -10.79
C PHE A 194 -14.21 -26.10 -12.21
N GLY A 195 -15.10 -26.81 -12.91
CA GLY A 195 -14.88 -27.27 -14.30
C GLY A 195 -15.20 -26.24 -15.38
N LYS A 196 -15.64 -25.03 -15.03
CA LYS A 196 -15.93 -23.97 -16.00
C LYS A 196 -14.66 -23.19 -16.34
N ASP A 197 -14.52 -22.74 -17.58
CA ASP A 197 -13.43 -21.84 -18.01
C ASP A 197 -13.65 -20.40 -17.51
N SER A 198 -14.91 -20.01 -17.32
CA SER A 198 -15.33 -18.70 -16.83
C SER A 198 -16.65 -18.79 -16.08
N VAL A 199 -16.94 -17.81 -15.25
CA VAL A 199 -18.11 -17.81 -14.36
C VAL A 199 -18.94 -16.55 -14.62
N ALA A 200 -20.22 -16.73 -14.92
CA ALA A 200 -21.16 -15.61 -14.98
C ALA A 200 -21.57 -15.20 -13.56
N PRO A 201 -21.88 -13.91 -13.31
CA PRO A 201 -22.39 -13.45 -12.02
C PRO A 201 -23.58 -14.27 -11.51
N ALA A 202 -24.49 -14.65 -12.39
CA ALA A 202 -25.68 -15.46 -12.04
C ALA A 202 -25.32 -16.88 -11.55
N ASP A 203 -24.19 -17.43 -11.99
CA ASP A 203 -23.72 -18.74 -11.54
C ASP A 203 -23.35 -18.76 -10.06
N LEU A 204 -23.02 -17.58 -9.48
CA LEU A 204 -22.63 -17.45 -8.08
C LEU A 204 -23.83 -17.39 -7.11
N ALA A 205 -25.04 -17.51 -7.63
CA ALA A 205 -26.24 -17.52 -6.81
C ALA A 205 -26.20 -18.65 -5.76
N GLY A 206 -26.50 -18.31 -4.54
CA GLY A 206 -26.51 -19.24 -3.41
C GLY A 206 -25.13 -19.52 -2.78
N ASP A 207 -24.03 -19.12 -3.42
CA ASP A 207 -22.70 -19.29 -2.83
C ASP A 207 -22.46 -18.31 -1.67
N ARG A 208 -21.59 -18.71 -0.75
CA ARG A 208 -21.11 -17.85 0.34
C ARG A 208 -19.90 -17.08 -0.13
N LEU A 209 -19.88 -15.76 0.04
CA LEU A 209 -18.79 -14.88 -0.35
C LEU A 209 -18.00 -14.38 0.85
N ALA A 210 -16.68 -14.52 0.79
CA ALA A 210 -15.74 -13.81 1.62
C ALA A 210 -15.37 -12.48 0.91
N MET A 211 -15.87 -11.37 1.45
CA MET A 211 -15.72 -10.04 0.88
C MET A 211 -14.66 -9.24 1.61
N VAL A 212 -13.70 -8.72 0.89
CA VAL A 212 -12.72 -7.77 1.42
C VAL A 212 -13.38 -6.40 1.56
N ARG A 213 -13.05 -5.67 2.60
CA ARG A 213 -13.48 -4.27 2.77
C ARG A 213 -12.67 -3.37 1.85
N SER A 214 -12.89 -3.49 0.55
CA SER A 214 -12.25 -2.66 -0.44
C SER A 214 -13.29 -1.98 -1.33
N TRP A 215 -12.97 -0.78 -1.80
CA TRP A 215 -13.88 -0.05 -2.66
C TRP A 215 -14.08 -0.76 -4.00
N ALA A 216 -13.02 -1.34 -4.56
CA ALA A 216 -13.11 -2.05 -5.83
C ALA A 216 -14.07 -3.23 -5.72
N GLN A 217 -14.02 -4.01 -4.63
CA GLN A 217 -14.98 -5.11 -4.42
C GLN A 217 -16.40 -4.61 -4.14
N GLU A 218 -16.56 -3.54 -3.37
CA GLU A 218 -17.88 -2.95 -3.14
C GLU A 218 -18.46 -2.40 -4.43
N SER A 219 -17.68 -1.74 -5.25
CA SER A 219 -18.07 -1.20 -6.55
C SER A 219 -18.49 -2.30 -7.52
N VAL A 220 -17.69 -3.36 -7.68
CA VAL A 220 -18.05 -4.47 -8.57
C VAL A 220 -19.32 -5.15 -8.10
N LEU A 221 -19.49 -5.40 -6.82
CA LEU A 221 -20.71 -5.98 -6.28
C LEU A 221 -21.93 -5.08 -6.50
N ALA A 222 -21.80 -3.77 -6.35
CA ALA A 222 -22.87 -2.83 -6.61
C ALA A 222 -23.28 -2.84 -8.10
N ARG A 223 -22.32 -2.81 -9.01
CA ARG A 223 -22.56 -2.87 -10.47
C ARG A 223 -23.18 -4.19 -10.89
N LEU A 224 -22.65 -5.28 -10.39
CA LEU A 224 -23.17 -6.59 -10.66
C LEU A 224 -24.62 -6.73 -10.14
N ARG A 225 -24.96 -6.19 -8.98
CA ARG A 225 -26.33 -6.14 -8.43
C ARG A 225 -27.29 -5.31 -9.27
N ALA A 226 -26.82 -4.31 -9.98
CA ALA A 226 -27.65 -3.48 -10.85
C ALA A 226 -28.08 -4.20 -12.13
N VAL A 227 -27.27 -5.17 -12.60
CA VAL A 227 -27.52 -5.90 -13.87
C VAL A 227 -28.37 -7.17 -13.68
N GLY A 228 -28.41 -7.76 -12.49
CA GLY A 228 -29.02 -9.05 -12.21
C GLY A 228 -30.25 -9.01 -11.31
N LYS A 229 -31.08 -10.08 -11.36
CA LYS A 229 -32.17 -10.25 -10.40
C LYS A 229 -31.63 -10.44 -8.99
N ARG A 230 -32.23 -9.80 -8.00
CA ARG A 230 -31.82 -9.77 -6.58
C ARG A 230 -31.57 -11.15 -5.94
N SER A 231 -32.18 -12.20 -6.48
CA SER A 231 -32.05 -13.59 -6.02
C SER A 231 -30.83 -14.34 -6.58
N ALA A 232 -30.08 -13.73 -7.50
CA ALA A 232 -28.96 -14.36 -8.22
C ALA A 232 -27.56 -14.02 -7.67
N TRP A 233 -27.44 -13.57 -6.42
CA TRP A 233 -26.18 -13.09 -5.89
C TRP A 233 -25.61 -13.96 -4.77
N PRO A 234 -24.27 -14.08 -4.66
CA PRO A 234 -23.66 -14.74 -3.53
C PRO A 234 -23.98 -13.98 -2.23
N ARG A 235 -24.23 -14.73 -1.18
CA ARG A 235 -24.47 -14.17 0.14
C ARG A 235 -23.11 -13.82 0.79
N VAL A 236 -22.91 -12.55 1.16
CA VAL A 236 -21.74 -12.18 1.96
C VAL A 236 -21.82 -12.89 3.30
N ALA A 237 -20.97 -13.90 3.48
CA ALA A 237 -20.88 -14.70 4.71
C ALA A 237 -19.75 -14.21 5.61
N PHE A 238 -18.68 -13.66 5.03
CA PHE A 238 -17.53 -13.14 5.74
C PHE A 238 -17.17 -11.76 5.23
N ARG A 239 -16.82 -10.85 6.12
CA ARG A 239 -16.20 -9.57 5.81
C ARG A 239 -14.79 -9.57 6.42
N VAL A 240 -13.79 -9.43 5.57
CA VAL A 240 -12.39 -9.49 5.97
C VAL A 240 -11.67 -8.19 5.62
N SER A 241 -10.54 -7.94 6.27
CA SER A 241 -9.74 -6.71 6.06
C SER A 241 -8.82 -6.80 4.85
N ASP A 242 -8.42 -8.02 4.48
CA ASP A 242 -7.41 -8.25 3.45
C ASP A 242 -7.77 -9.44 2.54
N ARG A 243 -7.22 -9.43 1.36
CA ARG A 243 -7.44 -10.43 0.31
C ARG A 243 -6.88 -11.80 0.67
N ARG A 244 -5.79 -11.86 1.41
CA ARG A 244 -5.16 -13.14 1.80
C ARG A 244 -6.12 -13.97 2.63
N THR A 245 -6.79 -13.33 3.59
CA THR A 245 -7.82 -13.98 4.42
C THR A 245 -9.01 -14.44 3.58
N ALA A 246 -9.46 -13.64 2.60
CA ALA A 246 -10.55 -14.05 1.70
C ALA A 246 -10.17 -15.31 0.89
N ILE A 247 -8.97 -15.33 0.31
CA ILE A 247 -8.44 -16.49 -0.45
C ILE A 247 -8.28 -17.72 0.44
N MET A 248 -7.81 -17.56 1.68
CA MET A 248 -7.72 -18.66 2.65
C MET A 248 -9.10 -19.29 2.91
N LEU A 249 -10.14 -18.47 3.14
CA LEU A 249 -11.51 -18.95 3.35
C LEU A 249 -12.06 -19.68 2.11
N ALA A 250 -11.71 -19.20 0.92
CA ALA A 250 -12.10 -19.88 -0.32
C ALA A 250 -11.39 -21.24 -0.43
N ARG A 251 -10.09 -21.31 -0.23
CA ARG A 251 -9.36 -22.58 -0.28
C ARG A 251 -9.78 -23.58 0.78
N ALA A 252 -10.21 -23.09 1.94
CA ALA A 252 -10.75 -23.93 3.01
C ALA A 252 -12.20 -24.41 2.76
N GLY A 253 -12.81 -24.09 1.62
CA GLY A 253 -14.18 -24.48 1.30
C GLY A 253 -15.26 -23.71 2.06
N SER A 254 -14.91 -22.66 2.80
CA SER A 254 -15.87 -21.92 3.63
C SER A 254 -16.69 -20.91 2.84
N ALA A 255 -16.12 -20.39 1.75
CA ALA A 255 -16.73 -19.37 0.88
C ALA A 255 -16.05 -19.36 -0.50
N ILE A 256 -16.61 -18.61 -1.45
CA ILE A 256 -15.87 -18.13 -2.63
C ILE A 256 -15.24 -16.77 -2.32
N ALA A 257 -14.25 -16.34 -3.10
CA ALA A 257 -13.69 -14.99 -2.99
C ALA A 257 -13.54 -14.33 -4.36
N LEU A 258 -13.58 -12.99 -4.39
CA LEU A 258 -13.21 -12.23 -5.58
C LEU A 258 -11.75 -11.79 -5.45
N ALA A 259 -11.00 -11.91 -6.55
CA ALA A 259 -9.62 -11.50 -6.62
C ALA A 259 -9.30 -10.91 -8.00
N PRO A 260 -8.31 -9.98 -8.12
CA PRO A 260 -7.81 -9.55 -9.41
C PRO A 260 -7.33 -10.73 -10.24
N SER A 261 -7.68 -10.74 -11.54
CA SER A 261 -7.34 -11.86 -12.42
C SER A 261 -5.85 -12.05 -12.60
N SER A 262 -5.06 -10.99 -12.48
CA SER A 262 -3.59 -11.05 -12.51
C SER A 262 -3.00 -11.97 -11.43
N LEU A 263 -3.71 -12.21 -10.31
CA LEU A 263 -3.28 -13.15 -9.28
C LEU A 263 -3.19 -14.61 -9.77
N ALA A 264 -3.80 -14.97 -10.88
CA ALA A 264 -3.60 -16.27 -11.50
C ALA A 264 -2.15 -16.53 -11.92
N LEU A 265 -1.33 -15.46 -12.05
CA LEU A 265 0.12 -15.55 -12.29
C LEU A 265 0.89 -16.02 -11.04
N VAL A 266 0.28 -15.93 -9.85
CA VAL A 266 0.89 -16.43 -8.62
C VAL A 266 0.72 -17.95 -8.54
N ALA A 267 1.81 -18.64 -8.25
CA ALA A 267 1.83 -20.10 -8.19
C ALA A 267 0.72 -20.68 -7.29
N GLY A 268 -0.01 -21.66 -7.84
CA GLY A 268 -1.07 -22.38 -7.13
C GLY A 268 -2.43 -21.66 -7.07
N LEU A 269 -2.56 -20.44 -7.61
CA LEU A 269 -3.85 -19.76 -7.68
C LEU A 269 -4.58 -19.96 -9.01
N SER A 270 -3.85 -20.14 -10.12
CA SER A 270 -4.47 -20.35 -11.45
C SER A 270 -5.46 -21.52 -11.48
N ALA A 271 -5.14 -22.62 -10.78
CA ALA A 271 -6.00 -23.80 -10.74
C ALA A 271 -7.39 -23.55 -10.12
N VAL A 272 -7.46 -22.65 -9.14
CA VAL A 272 -8.68 -22.36 -8.36
C VAL A 272 -9.38 -21.06 -8.77
N MET A 273 -8.82 -20.32 -9.71
CA MET A 273 -9.39 -19.05 -10.19
C MET A 273 -10.14 -19.24 -11.51
N ARG A 274 -11.27 -18.56 -11.64
CA ARG A 274 -12.06 -18.50 -12.88
C ARG A 274 -12.41 -17.04 -13.19
N PRO A 275 -12.14 -16.58 -14.43
CA PRO A 275 -12.53 -15.24 -14.86
C PRO A 275 -14.02 -14.98 -14.66
N LEU A 276 -14.36 -13.79 -14.16
CA LEU A 276 -15.72 -13.35 -14.00
C LEU A 276 -16.20 -12.73 -15.32
N LEU A 277 -17.27 -13.28 -15.91
CA LEU A 277 -17.88 -12.71 -17.10
C LEU A 277 -18.62 -11.40 -16.78
N GLN A 278 -18.79 -10.54 -17.78
CA GLN A 278 -19.43 -9.23 -17.64
C GLN A 278 -18.76 -8.36 -16.56
N ASP A 279 -17.46 -8.55 -16.40
CA ASP A 279 -16.65 -7.87 -15.41
C ASP A 279 -16.42 -6.41 -15.82
N PRO A 280 -16.83 -5.43 -15.01
CA PRO A 280 -16.52 -4.03 -15.28
C PRO A 280 -15.03 -3.70 -15.10
N GLY A 281 -14.28 -4.58 -14.43
CA GLY A 281 -12.91 -4.30 -14.02
C GLY A 281 -12.77 -3.07 -13.10
N TYR A 282 -11.57 -2.70 -12.82
CA TYR A 282 -11.24 -1.43 -12.16
C TYR A 282 -9.88 -0.92 -12.63
N ALA A 283 -9.70 0.40 -12.58
CA ALA A 283 -8.40 1.00 -12.84
C ALA A 283 -7.59 1.07 -11.53
N VAL A 284 -6.31 0.74 -11.61
CA VAL A 284 -5.34 1.12 -10.59
C VAL A 284 -4.73 2.44 -11.01
N VAL A 285 -4.84 3.41 -10.13
CA VAL A 285 -4.39 4.78 -10.38
C VAL A 285 -3.29 5.18 -9.41
N ALA A 286 -2.42 6.09 -9.87
CA ALA A 286 -1.51 6.82 -9.01
C ALA A 286 -2.16 8.14 -8.60
N LEU A 287 -2.11 8.42 -7.29
CA LEU A 287 -2.43 9.72 -6.73
C LEU A 287 -1.12 10.39 -6.32
N LYS A 288 -0.92 11.63 -6.73
CA LYS A 288 0.29 12.40 -6.47
C LYS A 288 -0.05 13.87 -6.27
N HIS A 289 0.87 14.64 -5.71
CA HIS A 289 0.74 16.10 -5.73
C HIS A 289 0.65 16.60 -7.17
N ASP A 290 -0.21 17.60 -7.39
CA ASP A 290 -0.42 18.23 -8.70
C ASP A 290 0.74 19.18 -9.05
N ILE A 291 1.90 18.57 -9.31
CA ILE A 291 3.12 19.25 -9.75
C ILE A 291 3.50 18.65 -11.11
N ASP A 292 3.63 19.48 -12.12
CA ASP A 292 4.00 19.04 -13.47
C ASP A 292 5.30 19.74 -13.92
N PRO A 293 6.34 19.01 -14.34
CA PRO A 293 6.46 17.55 -14.26
C PRO A 293 6.56 17.04 -12.81
N PRO A 294 6.08 15.81 -12.54
CA PRO A 294 6.21 15.22 -11.20
C PRO A 294 7.69 15.06 -10.84
N PRO A 295 8.08 15.48 -9.61
CA PRO A 295 9.49 15.59 -9.25
C PRO A 295 10.20 14.22 -9.16
N GLY A 296 11.45 14.20 -9.60
CA GLY A 296 12.45 13.18 -9.30
C GLY A 296 12.00 11.74 -9.44
N LEU A 297 11.98 10.99 -8.34
CA LEU A 297 11.70 9.55 -8.32
C LEU A 297 10.25 9.21 -8.63
N VAL A 298 9.29 10.07 -8.27
CA VAL A 298 7.87 9.88 -8.59
C VAL A 298 7.67 9.84 -10.10
N GLY A 299 8.20 10.83 -10.83
CA GLY A 299 8.10 10.88 -12.29
C GLY A 299 8.76 9.67 -12.96
N ARG A 300 9.92 9.24 -12.47
CA ARG A 300 10.62 8.05 -12.99
C ARG A 300 9.81 6.78 -12.74
N PHE A 301 9.22 6.64 -11.55
CA PHE A 301 8.37 5.49 -11.25
C PHE A 301 7.14 5.45 -12.16
N LEU A 302 6.45 6.56 -12.35
CA LEU A 302 5.29 6.65 -13.24
C LEU A 302 5.64 6.30 -14.69
N ASN A 303 6.81 6.75 -15.19
CA ASN A 303 7.28 6.38 -16.53
C ASN A 303 7.47 4.87 -16.66
N VAL A 304 8.14 4.23 -15.69
CA VAL A 304 8.30 2.77 -15.69
C VAL A 304 6.96 2.05 -15.60
N ALA A 305 6.03 2.55 -14.77
CA ALA A 305 4.71 1.96 -14.63
C ALA A 305 3.92 1.99 -15.95
N ARG A 306 3.95 3.12 -16.69
CA ARG A 306 3.31 3.23 -18.01
C ARG A 306 3.90 2.27 -19.02
N GLU A 307 5.21 2.16 -19.08
CA GLU A 307 5.89 1.25 -20.02
C GLU A 307 5.56 -0.21 -19.75
N VAL A 308 5.62 -0.64 -18.48
CA VAL A 308 5.31 -2.02 -18.08
C VAL A 308 3.83 -2.32 -18.31
N ALA A 309 2.94 -1.41 -17.94
CA ALA A 309 1.50 -1.58 -18.14
C ALA A 309 1.12 -1.61 -19.63
N GLY A 310 1.73 -0.75 -20.45
CA GLY A 310 1.51 -0.74 -21.91
C GLY A 310 2.11 -1.92 -22.65
N SER A 311 3.09 -2.61 -22.05
CA SER A 311 3.72 -3.82 -22.59
C SER A 311 3.00 -5.11 -22.16
N SER A 312 2.12 -5.04 -21.17
CA SER A 312 1.30 -6.19 -20.78
C SER A 312 0.25 -6.45 -21.88
N PRO A 313 0.17 -7.69 -22.41
CA PRO A 313 -0.82 -8.00 -23.45
C PRO A 313 -2.20 -7.67 -22.91
N SER A 314 -2.94 -6.88 -23.69
CA SER A 314 -4.34 -6.53 -23.40
C SER A 314 -5.10 -7.80 -23.06
N GLN A 315 -5.75 -7.85 -21.91
CA GLN A 315 -6.42 -9.05 -21.38
C GLN A 315 -7.52 -9.61 -22.32
N ASP A 316 -7.87 -8.90 -23.39
CA ASP A 316 -8.73 -9.39 -24.48
C ASP A 316 -8.14 -10.60 -25.22
N GLN A 317 -6.82 -10.85 -25.12
CA GLN A 317 -6.17 -12.00 -25.76
C GLN A 317 -6.18 -13.28 -24.93
N LEU A 318 -6.38 -13.21 -23.63
CA LEU A 318 -6.50 -14.39 -22.77
C LEU A 318 -7.87 -15.08 -22.87
N GLY A 319 -8.91 -14.35 -23.30
CA GLY A 319 -10.24 -14.90 -23.61
C GLY A 319 -10.33 -15.60 -24.98
N SER A 320 -9.46 -15.27 -25.92
CA SER A 320 -9.47 -15.77 -27.30
C SER A 320 -8.68 -17.07 -27.50
N ALA A 321 -7.74 -17.40 -26.60
CA ALA A 321 -6.95 -18.62 -26.71
C ALA A 321 -7.69 -19.89 -26.25
N ALA A 322 -8.84 -19.77 -25.59
CA ALA A 322 -9.64 -20.89 -25.07
C ALA A 322 -10.76 -21.38 -26.04
N THR A 323 -10.98 -20.71 -27.19
CA THR A 323 -12.07 -21.09 -28.13
C THR A 323 -11.56 -21.65 -29.46
N GLY A 324 -10.33 -22.08 -29.55
CA GLY A 324 -9.74 -22.59 -30.80
C GLY A 324 -9.34 -24.06 -30.74
N SER A 325 -10.30 -25.00 -30.65
CA SER A 325 -10.03 -26.36 -31.14
C SER A 325 -11.31 -27.16 -31.29
N THR A 326 -11.93 -27.11 -32.48
CA THR A 326 -12.54 -28.30 -33.14
C THR A 326 -12.90 -27.88 -34.57
N GLU A 327 -11.96 -27.94 -35.49
CA GLU A 327 -12.27 -28.26 -36.87
C GLU A 327 -11.18 -29.17 -37.42
N ARG A 328 -11.62 -30.37 -37.84
CA ARG A 328 -10.82 -31.37 -38.55
C ARG A 328 -10.64 -30.91 -40.01
N GLY A 329 -9.45 -31.05 -40.52
CA GLY A 329 -9.30 -31.14 -41.98
C GLY A 329 -7.96 -30.67 -42.54
N GLY A 330 -7.03 -31.59 -42.82
CA GLY A 330 -6.33 -31.61 -44.08
C GLY A 330 -5.00 -30.83 -44.25
N LEU A 331 -3.90 -31.58 -44.17
CA LEU A 331 -2.70 -31.54 -45.02
C LEU A 331 -2.00 -30.19 -45.35
N GLY A 332 -0.73 -30.09 -44.95
CA GLY A 332 0.21 -29.25 -45.67
C GLY A 332 1.36 -28.66 -44.85
N THR A 333 2.37 -29.45 -44.57
CA THR A 333 3.81 -29.16 -44.42
C THR A 333 4.24 -27.68 -44.51
N THR A 334 4.82 -27.10 -43.46
CA THR A 334 6.20 -26.59 -43.47
C THR A 334 6.60 -26.07 -42.10
N CYS A 335 7.40 -26.86 -41.41
CA CYS A 335 7.97 -26.52 -40.10
C CYS A 335 9.20 -25.61 -40.31
N ARG A 336 9.08 -24.30 -39.98
CA ARG A 336 10.25 -23.40 -39.91
C ARG A 336 10.73 -23.37 -38.47
N ARG A 337 11.78 -24.13 -38.24
CA ARG A 337 12.52 -24.24 -36.97
C ARG A 337 13.26 -22.92 -36.70
N VAL A 338 12.79 -22.10 -35.78
CA VAL A 338 13.59 -21.01 -35.23
C VAL A 338 14.52 -21.59 -34.16
N ARG A 339 15.80 -21.58 -34.45
CA ARG A 339 16.86 -21.97 -33.48
C ARG A 339 16.99 -20.87 -32.43
N MET A 340 16.58 -21.14 -31.20
CA MET A 340 17.01 -20.36 -30.05
C MET A 340 18.46 -20.73 -29.69
N ASN A 341 19.32 -19.73 -29.73
CA ASN A 341 20.74 -19.85 -29.39
C ASN A 341 20.88 -19.70 -27.85
N THR A 342 20.86 -20.83 -27.16
CA THR A 342 21.16 -20.88 -25.72
C THR A 342 22.66 -20.92 -25.51
N ARG A 343 23.30 -19.78 -25.27
CA ARG A 343 24.63 -19.74 -24.65
C ARG A 343 24.50 -20.08 -23.18
N SER A 344 24.87 -21.29 -22.84
CA SER A 344 25.02 -21.78 -21.47
C SER A 344 26.14 -21.03 -20.75
N VAL A 345 25.77 -20.26 -19.73
CA VAL A 345 26.70 -19.80 -18.69
C VAL A 345 26.85 -20.94 -17.69
N ARG A 346 27.97 -21.63 -17.68
CA ARG A 346 28.35 -22.60 -16.66
C ARG A 346 28.62 -21.85 -15.35
N MET A 347 27.73 -21.93 -14.40
CA MET A 347 27.98 -21.52 -13.02
C MET A 347 28.67 -22.65 -12.25
N ASN A 348 29.84 -22.32 -11.71
CA ASN A 348 30.73 -23.20 -10.97
C ASN A 348 30.13 -23.61 -9.61
N ARG A 349 29.94 -24.92 -9.40
CA ARG A 349 29.28 -25.53 -8.23
C ARG A 349 30.19 -25.74 -6.99
N SER A 350 31.21 -24.94 -6.77
CA SER A 350 32.17 -25.19 -5.69
C SER A 350 32.20 -24.16 -4.53
N SER A 351 31.26 -23.23 -4.43
CA SER A 351 31.29 -22.18 -3.38
C SER A 351 30.05 -22.09 -2.47
N MET A 352 29.20 -23.11 -2.42
CA MET A 352 28.04 -23.13 -1.50
C MET A 352 28.00 -24.39 -0.60
N ARG A 353 29.09 -24.67 0.11
CA ARG A 353 29.05 -25.56 1.27
C ARG A 353 29.78 -24.89 2.43
N GLY A 354 29.12 -23.97 3.13
CA GLY A 354 29.79 -23.36 4.27
C GLY A 354 29.05 -22.24 4.97
N THR A 355 27.72 -22.13 4.90
CA THR A 355 27.03 -21.17 5.79
C THR A 355 25.55 -21.54 5.97
N MET A 356 25.30 -22.78 6.43
CA MET A 356 23.97 -23.19 6.87
C MET A 356 24.07 -24.16 8.06
N ARG A 357 24.70 -23.68 9.15
CA ARG A 357 24.62 -24.29 10.48
C ARG A 357 24.82 -23.18 11.51
N SER A 358 23.75 -22.48 11.88
CA SER A 358 23.58 -21.77 13.15
C SER A 358 22.39 -20.80 13.04
N ILE A 359 21.19 -21.27 13.02
CA ILE A 359 19.98 -20.55 13.48
C ILE A 359 18.86 -21.63 13.56
N VAL A 360 18.99 -22.57 14.47
CA VAL A 360 17.86 -23.37 15.00
C VAL A 360 18.28 -23.81 16.40
N THR A 361 18.14 -22.95 17.39
CA THR A 361 17.93 -23.32 18.80
C THR A 361 17.52 -22.05 19.53
N GLY A 362 16.28 -21.96 19.95
CA GLY A 362 15.83 -20.84 20.79
C GLY A 362 14.32 -20.59 20.72
N VAL A 363 13.50 -21.63 20.70
CA VAL A 363 12.08 -21.46 21.04
C VAL A 363 11.84 -22.22 22.35
N ALA A 364 11.66 -21.45 23.41
CA ALA A 364 11.20 -21.97 24.69
C ALA A 364 9.72 -22.38 24.62
N PRO A 365 9.29 -23.47 25.26
CA PRO A 365 7.90 -23.90 25.25
C PRO A 365 7.03 -22.99 26.14
N PHE A 366 5.82 -22.70 25.68
CA PHE A 366 4.77 -22.03 26.44
C PHE A 366 4.30 -22.93 27.60
N PRO A 367 4.00 -22.36 28.75
CA PRO A 367 3.41 -23.11 29.88
C PRO A 367 1.94 -23.45 29.61
N GLU A 368 1.57 -24.69 29.93
CA GLU A 368 0.17 -25.16 29.89
C GLU A 368 -0.68 -24.47 30.96
N PRO A 369 -1.99 -24.25 30.71
CA PRO A 369 -2.89 -23.71 31.70
C PRO A 369 -3.25 -24.77 32.74
N THR A 370 -2.91 -24.55 34.00
CA THR A 370 -3.37 -25.31 35.13
C THR A 370 -4.88 -25.22 35.31
N ALA A 371 -5.57 -26.34 35.21
CA ALA A 371 -6.93 -26.49 35.69
C ALA A 371 -6.96 -26.36 37.21
N SER A 372 -7.82 -25.49 37.72
CA SER A 372 -8.22 -25.40 39.11
C SER A 372 -9.72 -25.58 39.23
N ALA A 373 -10.08 -26.42 40.14
CA ALA A 373 -11.41 -26.90 40.54
C ALA A 373 -12.45 -25.82 40.76
#